data_7e64d2941d06c0b0057af1f1dbaddb00
#
_entry.id   7e64d2941d06c0b0057af1f1dbaddb00
#
_cell.length_a   1.000
_cell.length_b   1.000
_cell.length_c   1.000
_cell.angle_alpha   90.00
_cell.angle_beta   90.00
_cell.angle_gamma   90.00
#
_symmetry.space_group_name_H-M   'P 1'
#
loop_
_entity.id
_entity.type
_entity.pdbx_description
1 polymer ?
#
loop_
_entity_poly.entity_id
_entity_poly.type
_entity_poly.pdbx_seq_one_letter_code
_entity_poly.pdbx_strand_id
1 'polypeptide(L)'
;MKYSILLISLLSLACTDTAHRKRVDVIHFDSGFSLYQNTIYVDIKGEMTHALKYRDKYYLLFKQPILKYGGYGKRELYVFVDGEVEKAIDIPGKMETAYLDFYVKNDSIIIKSYGDEPSYWLDAQNSAWREADHTDDLIFEDDRFRVYSLDFGEWGGKTWFEDKNTGVEYAVEVTTPLINRIGSTYYLSRSQEVLKIENPSELSECTPNSTYEKIKAIGHLPVWQGLPAACEIQYRNSAATSLLDPFDSRHLSRIVSSFVCRNELLHIVESDTTTYIARIKNNSIEPIQKIGEGFRFYNGNDSYRCRNLNGTNELLKFKAQDKQTFGLLETDEDEMRIFYFVNKAELEPESCGAAHADTVFTRRMDHILSGWGRLELQEIDRAERQWGTFECTPGHPIGIGDCWNPNKYVIDTCKSYLIREDSSISNSIIYFATRSDDSVRAIVMEWEETNFGAIDSDTDAVSAFKRKEEFLETAITRYAGSPIKNKSEKNYTEKTWKMSDGRKIDLHTMKNFNRIRLIMYSSNSD
;
A
#
# COMPACT_ATOMS: atom_id res chain seq x y z
N MET A 1 21.84 38.32 54.88
CA MET A 1 21.38 38.48 53.51
C MET A 1 22.31 37.76 52.51
N LYS A 2 22.49 36.44 52.58
CA LYS A 2 23.38 35.68 51.68
C LYS A 2 22.87 34.26 51.33
N TYR A 3 21.57 33.97 51.54
CA TYR A 3 21.01 32.62 51.26
C TYR A 3 19.85 32.59 50.28
N SER A 4 19.52 33.71 49.60
CA SER A 4 18.36 33.77 48.72
C SER A 4 18.66 33.64 47.21
N ILE A 5 19.93 33.48 46.81
CA ILE A 5 20.33 33.41 45.39
C ILE A 5 20.59 31.96 44.91
N LEU A 6 20.67 30.99 45.84
CA LEU A 6 20.98 29.59 45.47
C LEU A 6 19.74 28.76 45.17
N LEU A 7 18.55 29.26 45.43
CA LEU A 7 17.29 28.52 45.21
C LEU A 7 16.66 28.76 43.83
N ILE A 8 17.09 29.80 43.12
CA ILE A 8 16.54 30.16 41.80
C ILE A 8 17.30 29.46 40.66
N SER A 9 18.55 29.05 40.87
CA SER A 9 19.34 28.33 39.89
C SER A 9 19.08 26.83 39.83
N LEU A 10 18.39 26.24 40.79
CA LEU A 10 18.00 24.82 40.80
C LEU A 10 16.60 24.57 40.20
N LEU A 11 15.81 25.61 39.99
CA LEU A 11 14.49 25.50 39.33
C LEU A 11 14.53 25.69 37.82
N SER A 12 15.65 26.14 37.25
CA SER A 12 15.84 26.31 35.81
C SER A 12 16.49 25.10 35.11
N LEU A 13 16.89 24.08 35.87
CA LEU A 13 17.46 22.82 35.31
C LEU A 13 16.45 21.65 35.30
N ALA A 14 15.21 21.87 35.71
CA ALA A 14 14.18 20.85 35.77
C ALA A 14 13.14 20.94 34.63
N CYS A 15 13.40 21.75 33.59
CA CYS A 15 12.46 21.95 32.49
C CYS A 15 13.03 21.61 31.11
N THR A 16 13.94 20.64 30.99
CA THR A 16 14.40 20.18 29.69
C THR A 16 14.46 18.65 29.58
N ASP A 17 13.54 17.99 30.26
CA ASP A 17 13.28 16.57 29.97
C ASP A 17 11.79 16.31 30.02
N THR A 18 11.05 16.94 29.09
CA THR A 18 9.77 16.38 28.65
C THR A 18 10.08 15.19 27.77
N ALA A 19 10.57 14.13 28.41
CA ALA A 19 10.40 12.79 27.87
C ALA A 19 8.96 12.72 27.38
N HIS A 20 8.76 12.46 26.09
CA HIS A 20 7.44 12.27 25.49
C HIS A 20 6.74 11.16 26.27
N ARG A 21 6.03 11.51 27.35
CA ARG A 21 5.26 10.55 28.12
C ARG A 21 4.25 9.97 27.16
N LYS A 22 4.41 8.69 26.91
CA LYS A 22 3.45 7.82 26.24
C LYS A 22 2.07 8.11 26.84
N ARG A 23 1.23 8.83 26.11
CA ARG A 23 -0.13 9.07 26.54
C ARG A 23 -0.94 7.86 26.12
N VAL A 24 -1.31 7.05 27.08
CA VAL A 24 -2.27 5.95 26.87
C VAL A 24 -3.61 6.44 27.35
N ASP A 25 -4.52 6.68 26.44
CA ASP A 25 -5.90 6.96 26.79
C ASP A 25 -6.66 5.62 26.83
N VAL A 26 -7.38 5.39 27.92
CA VAL A 26 -8.17 4.16 28.10
C VAL A 26 -9.65 4.53 28.11
N ILE A 27 -10.44 3.89 27.29
CA ILE A 27 -11.88 4.06 27.19
C ILE A 27 -12.53 2.72 27.51
N HIS A 28 -13.35 2.69 28.57
CA HIS A 28 -14.18 1.54 28.89
C HIS A 28 -15.59 1.80 28.38
N PHE A 29 -16.09 0.86 27.59
CA PHE A 29 -17.43 0.96 27.00
C PHE A 29 -18.46 0.15 27.79
N ASP A 30 -19.70 0.59 27.76
CA ASP A 30 -20.83 -0.12 28.38
C ASP A 30 -21.04 -1.51 27.77
N SER A 31 -20.58 -1.72 26.55
CA SER A 31 -20.57 -3.04 25.87
C SER A 31 -19.61 -4.04 26.49
N GLY A 32 -18.78 -3.62 27.45
CA GLY A 32 -17.78 -4.45 28.14
C GLY A 32 -16.44 -4.55 27.44
N PHE A 33 -16.24 -3.81 26.34
CA PHE A 33 -14.94 -3.67 25.69
C PHE A 33 -14.11 -2.56 26.33
N SER A 34 -12.79 -2.72 26.26
CA SER A 34 -11.82 -1.71 26.66
C SER A 34 -10.95 -1.33 25.47
N LEU A 35 -10.82 -0.03 25.21
CA LEU A 35 -10.01 0.51 24.13
C LEU A 35 -8.83 1.29 24.70
N TYR A 36 -7.62 0.82 24.40
CA TYR A 36 -6.36 1.47 24.75
C TYR A 36 -5.84 2.20 23.52
N GLN A 37 -5.68 3.52 23.61
CA GLN A 37 -5.18 4.33 22.51
C GLN A 37 -3.78 4.84 22.84
N ASN A 38 -2.85 4.58 21.94
CA ASN A 38 -1.45 4.97 22.05
C ASN A 38 -1.07 5.83 20.86
N THR A 39 -0.51 7.02 21.09
CA THR A 39 0.05 7.85 20.03
C THR A 39 1.57 7.77 20.07
N ILE A 40 2.17 7.36 18.97
CA ILE A 40 3.60 7.19 18.79
C ILE A 40 4.04 8.14 17.69
N TYR A 41 4.97 9.02 17.99
CA TYR A 41 5.55 9.93 17.00
C TYR A 41 6.77 9.27 16.38
N VAL A 42 6.75 9.15 15.06
CA VAL A 42 7.85 8.57 14.29
C VAL A 42 8.41 9.59 13.29
N ASP A 43 9.68 9.42 12.97
CA ASP A 43 10.37 10.18 11.92
C ASP A 43 10.93 9.17 10.91
N ILE A 44 10.01 8.52 10.21
CA ILE A 44 10.32 7.47 9.24
C ILE A 44 9.79 7.90 7.88
N LYS A 45 10.68 7.96 6.89
CA LYS A 45 10.25 8.22 5.51
C LYS A 45 9.45 7.05 4.98
N GLY A 46 8.33 7.33 4.30
CA GLY A 46 7.56 6.30 3.62
C GLY A 46 6.23 5.97 4.26
N GLU A 47 5.52 5.07 3.61
CA GLU A 47 4.22 4.56 4.02
C GLU A 47 4.39 3.17 4.64
N MET A 48 3.74 2.93 5.77
CA MET A 48 3.71 1.60 6.37
C MET A 48 2.88 0.64 5.50
N THR A 49 3.53 -0.38 4.94
CA THR A 49 2.88 -1.36 4.05
C THR A 49 2.48 -2.63 4.77
N HIS A 50 3.29 -3.09 5.72
CA HIS A 50 3.03 -4.30 6.48
C HIS A 50 3.38 -4.08 7.94
N ALA A 51 2.71 -4.82 8.81
CA ALA A 51 2.98 -4.83 10.23
C ALA A 51 2.74 -6.24 10.78
N LEU A 52 3.54 -6.64 11.73
CA LEU A 52 3.28 -7.84 12.51
C LEU A 52 3.78 -7.65 13.95
N LYS A 53 3.19 -8.44 14.85
CA LYS A 53 3.69 -8.58 16.22
C LYS A 53 4.36 -9.94 16.34
N TYR A 54 5.58 -9.95 16.82
CA TYR A 54 6.32 -11.17 17.10
C TYR A 54 6.97 -11.04 18.48
N ARG A 55 6.57 -11.93 19.37
CA ARG A 55 6.83 -11.81 20.80
C ARG A 55 6.30 -10.44 21.29
N ASP A 56 7.05 -9.68 22.05
CA ASP A 56 6.61 -8.36 22.55
C ASP A 56 7.04 -7.18 21.67
N LYS A 57 7.41 -7.45 20.42
CA LYS A 57 7.89 -6.44 19.48
C LYS A 57 6.98 -6.28 18.28
N TYR A 58 6.85 -5.05 17.78
CA TYR A 58 6.19 -4.76 16.52
C TYR A 58 7.24 -4.60 15.43
N TYR A 59 7.02 -5.25 14.31
CA TYR A 59 7.84 -5.21 13.10
C TYR A 59 7.04 -4.51 12.02
N LEU A 60 7.47 -3.32 11.64
CA LEU A 60 6.75 -2.44 10.73
C LEU A 60 7.56 -2.24 9.47
N LEU A 61 7.00 -2.63 8.33
CA LEU A 61 7.62 -2.48 7.03
C LEU A 61 7.13 -1.19 6.39
N PHE A 62 8.05 -0.29 6.13
CA PHE A 62 7.78 0.97 5.45
C PHE A 62 8.31 0.91 4.03
N LYS A 63 7.55 1.49 3.11
CA LYS A 63 7.87 1.67 1.71
C LYS A 63 8.10 3.14 1.47
N GLN A 64 9.26 3.50 0.94
CA GLN A 64 9.53 4.89 0.61
C GLN A 64 8.55 5.40 -0.45
N PRO A 65 8.22 6.71 -0.46
CA PRO A 65 7.31 7.26 -1.45
C PRO A 65 7.83 6.97 -2.85
N ILE A 66 6.93 6.59 -3.73
CA ILE A 66 7.22 6.26 -5.11
C ILE A 66 6.39 7.15 -6.02
N LEU A 67 6.93 7.41 -7.19
CA LEU A 67 6.13 7.80 -8.32
C LEU A 67 5.13 6.70 -8.66
N LYS A 68 3.90 7.06 -8.92
CA LYS A 68 2.73 6.18 -9.07
C LYS A 68 2.85 5.10 -10.17
N TYR A 69 3.89 5.12 -10.99
CA TYR A 69 4.03 4.22 -12.13
C TYR A 69 5.14 3.19 -11.94
N GLY A 70 4.71 2.00 -11.52
CA GLY A 70 5.46 0.76 -11.69
C GLY A 70 6.69 0.57 -10.82
N GLY A 71 7.08 1.54 -10.04
CA GLY A 71 8.20 1.41 -9.13
C GLY A 71 7.76 1.03 -7.73
N TYR A 72 8.41 0.06 -7.15
CA TYR A 72 8.31 -0.21 -5.71
C TYR A 72 9.45 0.55 -5.04
N GLY A 73 9.13 1.52 -4.16
CA GLY A 73 10.17 2.23 -3.39
C GLY A 73 10.93 1.27 -2.49
N LYS A 74 12.12 1.67 -2.13
CA LYS A 74 12.92 0.96 -1.13
C LYS A 74 12.05 0.68 0.09
N ARG A 75 12.14 -0.52 0.63
CA ARG A 75 11.46 -0.92 1.85
C ARG A 75 12.47 -1.04 2.99
N GLU A 76 12.04 -0.62 4.16
CA GLU A 76 12.84 -0.70 5.38
C GLU A 76 11.96 -1.29 6.49
N LEU A 77 12.53 -2.24 7.23
CA LEU A 77 11.86 -2.89 8.36
C LEU A 77 12.30 -2.21 9.66
N TYR A 78 11.35 -1.67 10.40
CA TYR A 78 11.60 -1.07 11.70
C TYR A 78 11.07 -1.96 12.81
N VAL A 79 11.84 -2.09 13.87
CA VAL A 79 11.47 -2.81 15.08
C VAL A 79 11.11 -1.81 16.17
N PHE A 80 9.89 -1.94 16.69
CA PHE A 80 9.38 -1.10 17.77
C PHE A 80 9.23 -1.92 19.05
N VAL A 81 9.74 -1.37 20.13
CA VAL A 81 9.60 -1.89 21.49
C VAL A 81 9.12 -0.75 22.37
N ASP A 82 8.08 -0.97 23.12
CA ASP A 82 7.52 0.04 24.04
C ASP A 82 7.21 1.41 23.40
N GLY A 83 6.94 1.42 22.10
CA GLY A 83 6.59 2.61 21.33
C GLY A 83 7.77 3.42 20.84
N GLU A 84 8.98 2.88 20.92
CA GLU A 84 10.19 3.49 20.39
C GLU A 84 10.80 2.61 19.29
N VAL A 85 11.46 3.25 18.34
CA VAL A 85 12.25 2.53 17.32
C VAL A 85 13.49 1.96 17.98
N GLU A 86 13.57 0.64 18.09
CA GLU A 86 14.76 -0.04 18.59
C GLU A 86 15.84 -0.08 17.53
N LYS A 87 15.46 -0.44 16.31
CA LYS A 87 16.38 -0.55 15.18
C LYS A 87 15.67 -0.58 13.84
N ALA A 88 16.42 -0.31 12.77
CA ALA A 88 16.05 -0.61 11.41
C ALA A 88 16.82 -1.85 10.91
N ILE A 89 16.19 -2.65 10.06
CA ILE A 89 16.75 -3.85 9.46
C ILE A 89 16.55 -3.74 7.95
N ASP A 90 17.65 -3.82 7.20
CA ASP A 90 17.59 -3.86 5.74
C ASP A 90 16.88 -5.14 5.29
N ILE A 91 15.99 -5.04 4.32
CA ILE A 91 15.34 -6.20 3.71
C ILE A 91 16.21 -6.76 2.57
N PRO A 92 16.06 -8.05 2.19
CA PRO A 92 16.78 -8.59 1.05
C PRO A 92 16.45 -7.82 -0.23
N GLY A 93 17.46 -7.44 -1.02
CA GLY A 93 17.29 -6.59 -2.20
C GLY A 93 16.28 -7.11 -3.22
N LYS A 94 16.13 -8.45 -3.32
CA LYS A 94 15.08 -9.07 -4.15
C LYS A 94 13.67 -8.83 -3.64
N MET A 95 13.50 -8.49 -2.35
CA MET A 95 12.22 -8.19 -1.70
C MET A 95 11.88 -6.71 -1.71
N GLU A 96 12.79 -5.83 -2.12
CA GLU A 96 12.54 -4.39 -2.12
C GLU A 96 11.45 -3.98 -3.11
N THR A 97 11.29 -4.72 -4.18
CA THR A 97 10.44 -4.37 -5.33
C THR A 97 9.22 -5.26 -5.50
N ALA A 98 9.13 -6.36 -4.77
CA ALA A 98 8.09 -7.37 -4.97
C ALA A 98 6.80 -7.06 -4.18
N TYR A 99 5.68 -7.58 -4.66
CA TYR A 99 4.53 -7.85 -3.80
C TYR A 99 4.94 -8.95 -2.84
N LEU A 100 4.66 -8.77 -1.57
CA LEU A 100 5.16 -9.71 -0.58
C LEU A 100 4.13 -10.02 0.51
N ASP A 101 4.27 -11.21 1.07
CA ASP A 101 3.69 -11.62 2.33
C ASP A 101 4.70 -11.41 3.46
N PHE A 102 4.20 -10.99 4.61
CA PHE A 102 4.99 -10.76 5.81
C PHE A 102 4.26 -11.36 7.01
N TYR A 103 4.76 -12.45 7.56
CA TYR A 103 4.04 -13.24 8.56
C TYR A 103 4.97 -13.99 9.51
N VAL A 104 4.41 -14.51 10.62
CA VAL A 104 5.13 -15.35 11.58
C VAL A 104 4.74 -16.81 11.38
N LYS A 105 5.74 -17.68 11.26
CA LYS A 105 5.57 -19.11 11.17
C LYS A 105 6.71 -19.82 11.89
N ASN A 106 6.40 -20.89 12.66
CA ASN A 106 7.38 -21.70 13.39
C ASN A 106 8.38 -20.85 14.19
N ASP A 107 7.86 -19.89 14.95
CA ASP A 107 8.65 -18.96 15.77
C ASP A 107 9.68 -18.15 14.96
N SER A 108 9.37 -17.87 13.69
CA SER A 108 10.22 -17.08 12.78
C SER A 108 9.39 -16.10 11.98
N ILE A 109 9.93 -14.90 11.76
CA ILE A 109 9.36 -13.92 10.86
C ILE A 109 9.77 -14.26 9.43
N ILE A 110 8.81 -14.36 8.54
CA ILE A 110 9.01 -14.71 7.14
C ILE A 110 8.59 -13.54 6.24
N ILE A 111 9.41 -13.29 5.23
CA ILE A 111 9.09 -12.44 4.08
C ILE A 111 9.11 -13.31 2.83
N LYS A 112 8.03 -13.26 2.07
CA LYS A 112 7.85 -14.04 0.85
C LYS A 112 7.36 -13.15 -0.27
N SER A 113 8.00 -13.23 -1.42
CA SER A 113 7.53 -12.58 -2.65
C SER A 113 6.49 -13.43 -3.36
N TYR A 114 5.63 -12.80 -4.15
CA TYR A 114 4.83 -13.48 -5.17
C TYR A 114 5.72 -13.80 -6.38
N GLY A 115 5.61 -15.01 -6.88
CA GLY A 115 6.39 -15.51 -8.01
C GLY A 115 7.54 -16.42 -7.58
N ASP A 116 8.54 -16.54 -8.47
CA ASP A 116 9.66 -17.50 -8.31
C ASP A 116 10.81 -16.98 -7.43
N GLU A 117 10.62 -15.83 -6.78
CA GLU A 117 11.65 -15.27 -5.90
C GLU A 117 11.76 -16.06 -4.59
N PRO A 118 12.97 -16.21 -4.05
CA PRO A 118 13.16 -16.92 -2.79
C PRO A 118 12.45 -16.23 -1.64
N SER A 119 12.03 -17.02 -0.66
CA SER A 119 11.56 -16.51 0.62
C SER A 119 12.69 -16.39 1.61
N TYR A 120 12.53 -15.53 2.60
CA TYR A 120 13.55 -15.32 3.64
C TYR A 120 12.91 -15.38 5.02
N TRP A 121 13.65 -15.89 5.99
CA TRP A 121 13.31 -15.77 7.39
C TRP A 121 14.29 -14.84 8.11
N LEU A 122 13.80 -14.10 9.09
CA LEU A 122 14.58 -13.18 9.89
C LEU A 122 15.20 -13.90 11.09
N ASP A 123 16.52 -13.97 11.11
CA ASP A 123 17.29 -14.27 12.31
C ASP A 123 17.25 -13.03 13.22
N ALA A 124 16.28 -13.01 14.15
CA ALA A 124 16.03 -11.84 14.99
C ALA A 124 17.18 -11.53 15.95
N GLN A 125 18.04 -12.52 16.28
CA GLN A 125 19.21 -12.32 17.14
C GLN A 125 20.29 -11.54 16.41
N ASN A 126 20.54 -11.90 15.15
CA ASN A 126 21.59 -11.27 14.34
C ASN A 126 21.04 -10.14 13.45
N SER A 127 19.74 -9.89 13.46
CA SER A 127 19.08 -8.92 12.56
C SER A 127 19.40 -9.16 11.09
N ALA A 128 19.51 -10.43 10.70
CA ALA A 128 19.92 -10.84 9.37
C ALA A 128 18.86 -11.76 8.74
N TRP A 129 18.62 -11.55 7.46
CA TRP A 129 17.76 -12.42 6.68
C TRP A 129 18.53 -13.62 6.15
N ARG A 130 17.90 -14.77 6.21
CA ARG A 130 18.41 -16.01 5.62
C ARG A 130 17.37 -16.58 4.66
N GLU A 131 17.83 -17.11 3.54
CA GLU A 131 16.95 -17.75 2.58
C GLU A 131 16.23 -18.95 3.21
N ALA A 132 14.93 -19.06 2.93
CA ALA A 132 14.07 -20.13 3.42
C ALA A 132 13.85 -21.15 2.32
N ASP A 133 14.10 -22.42 2.62
CA ASP A 133 14.04 -23.51 1.65
C ASP A 133 12.61 -23.77 1.14
N HIS A 134 11.57 -23.53 1.96
CA HIS A 134 10.19 -23.75 1.59
C HIS A 134 9.23 -22.77 2.28
N THR A 135 8.33 -22.22 1.49
CA THR A 135 7.14 -21.52 1.96
C THR A 135 5.90 -22.16 1.38
N ASP A 136 5.01 -22.57 2.25
CA ASP A 136 3.67 -23.01 1.88
C ASP A 136 2.68 -21.86 1.94
N ASP A 137 1.47 -22.11 1.45
CA ASP A 137 0.36 -21.16 1.49
C ASP A 137 -0.57 -21.46 2.67
N LEU A 138 0.02 -21.92 3.79
CA LEU A 138 -0.67 -22.20 5.05
C LEU A 138 -1.25 -20.90 5.60
N ILE A 139 -2.56 -20.87 5.85
CA ILE A 139 -3.27 -19.71 6.38
C ILE A 139 -3.83 -19.93 7.79
N PHE A 140 -3.95 -21.18 8.21
CA PHE A 140 -4.43 -21.55 9.53
C PHE A 140 -3.98 -22.97 9.88
N GLU A 141 -3.72 -23.25 11.16
CA GLU A 141 -3.41 -24.58 11.66
C GLU A 141 -3.95 -24.73 13.09
N ASP A 142 -4.57 -25.87 13.36
CA ASP A 142 -4.97 -26.28 14.71
C ASP A 142 -4.53 -27.72 15.03
N ASP A 143 -5.14 -28.32 16.03
CA ASP A 143 -4.87 -29.68 16.45
C ASP A 143 -5.26 -30.72 15.39
N ARG A 144 -6.23 -30.43 14.53
CA ARG A 144 -6.79 -31.36 13.56
C ARG A 144 -6.44 -31.03 12.11
N PHE A 145 -6.55 -29.79 11.71
CA PHE A 145 -6.41 -29.39 10.31
C PHE A 145 -5.23 -28.46 10.08
N ARG A 146 -4.59 -28.61 8.91
CA ARG A 146 -3.82 -27.56 8.24
C ARG A 146 -4.66 -26.97 7.13
N VAL A 147 -4.67 -25.66 7.01
CA VAL A 147 -5.50 -25.00 6.01
C VAL A 147 -4.65 -24.16 5.10
N TYR A 148 -4.73 -24.47 3.82
CA TYR A 148 -4.02 -23.77 2.74
C TYR A 148 -5.01 -22.98 1.91
N SER A 149 -4.57 -21.87 1.31
CA SER A 149 -5.41 -21.13 0.38
C SER A 149 -4.60 -20.56 -0.77
N LEU A 150 -5.14 -20.71 -1.97
CA LEU A 150 -4.59 -20.11 -3.18
C LEU A 150 -5.60 -19.13 -3.78
N ASP A 151 -5.07 -18.05 -4.32
CA ASP A 151 -5.82 -17.04 -5.06
C ASP A 151 -5.15 -16.84 -6.40
N PHE A 152 -5.89 -17.05 -7.47
CA PHE A 152 -5.45 -16.87 -8.86
C PHE A 152 -6.10 -15.62 -9.49
N GLY A 153 -6.54 -14.67 -8.68
CA GLY A 153 -7.22 -13.46 -9.13
C GLY A 153 -8.52 -13.76 -9.86
N GLU A 154 -8.65 -13.29 -11.10
CA GLU A 154 -9.83 -13.53 -11.95
C GLU A 154 -10.10 -15.01 -12.25
N TRP A 155 -9.10 -15.87 -12.10
CA TRP A 155 -9.20 -17.33 -12.27
C TRP A 155 -9.73 -18.05 -11.03
N GLY A 156 -10.18 -17.29 -10.02
CA GLY A 156 -10.75 -17.79 -8.78
C GLY A 156 -9.72 -18.25 -7.76
N GLY A 157 -10.20 -18.93 -6.72
CA GLY A 157 -9.33 -19.45 -5.66
C GLY A 157 -10.04 -20.47 -4.81
N LYS A 158 -9.29 -21.15 -3.97
CA LYS A 158 -9.76 -22.28 -3.19
C LYS A 158 -9.03 -22.37 -1.85
N THR A 159 -9.72 -22.89 -0.85
CA THR A 159 -9.18 -23.17 0.48
C THR A 159 -9.31 -24.66 0.74
N TRP A 160 -8.21 -25.28 1.18
CA TRP A 160 -8.11 -26.72 1.49
C TRP A 160 -7.90 -26.92 2.99
N PHE A 161 -8.63 -27.86 3.55
CA PHE A 161 -8.48 -28.39 4.91
C PHE A 161 -7.85 -29.77 4.81
N GLU A 162 -6.57 -29.91 5.14
CA GLU A 162 -5.87 -31.18 5.27
C GLU A 162 -6.05 -31.73 6.69
N ASP A 163 -6.72 -32.87 6.84
CA ASP A 163 -6.80 -33.55 8.13
C ASP A 163 -5.44 -34.18 8.48
N LYS A 164 -4.83 -33.72 9.56
CA LYS A 164 -3.47 -34.08 9.99
C LYS A 164 -3.33 -35.57 10.34
N ASN A 165 -4.42 -36.26 10.67
CA ASN A 165 -4.41 -37.66 11.04
C ASN A 165 -4.48 -38.58 9.84
N THR A 166 -5.20 -38.17 8.80
CA THR A 166 -5.47 -39.02 7.62
C THR A 166 -4.74 -38.55 6.36
N GLY A 167 -4.32 -37.29 6.32
CA GLY A 167 -3.78 -36.66 5.11
C GLY A 167 -4.83 -36.38 4.03
N VAL A 168 -6.13 -36.59 4.34
CA VAL A 168 -7.22 -36.31 3.41
C VAL A 168 -7.46 -34.82 3.34
N GLU A 169 -7.57 -34.28 2.12
CA GLU A 169 -7.89 -32.90 1.87
C GLU A 169 -9.36 -32.70 1.51
N TYR A 170 -9.98 -31.72 2.14
CA TYR A 170 -11.33 -31.26 1.89
C TYR A 170 -11.27 -29.81 1.43
N ALA A 171 -12.13 -29.40 0.49
CA ALA A 171 -11.97 -28.08 -0.07
C ALA A 171 -13.27 -27.31 -0.22
N VAL A 172 -13.14 -25.97 -0.14
CA VAL A 172 -14.20 -25.00 -0.40
C VAL A 172 -13.69 -23.92 -1.34
N GLU A 173 -14.51 -23.47 -2.26
CA GLU A 173 -14.14 -22.43 -3.24
C GLU A 173 -14.28 -21.03 -2.63
N VAL A 174 -13.32 -20.71 -1.79
CA VAL A 174 -13.18 -19.43 -1.12
C VAL A 174 -11.71 -19.05 -1.13
N THR A 175 -11.40 -17.84 -1.55
CA THR A 175 -10.02 -17.32 -1.63
C THR A 175 -9.62 -16.66 -0.31
N THR A 176 -8.45 -17.00 0.18
CA THR A 176 -7.74 -16.34 1.29
C THR A 176 -8.63 -15.83 2.44
N PRO A 177 -9.53 -16.66 3.01
CA PRO A 177 -10.37 -16.22 4.09
C PRO A 177 -9.54 -16.04 5.38
N LEU A 178 -10.00 -15.16 6.26
CA LEU A 178 -9.62 -15.23 7.66
C LEU A 178 -10.39 -16.37 8.33
N ILE A 179 -9.68 -17.24 9.02
CA ILE A 179 -10.27 -18.40 9.67
C ILE A 179 -10.28 -18.21 11.17
N ASN A 180 -11.46 -18.37 11.76
CA ASN A 180 -11.66 -18.43 13.20
C ASN A 180 -12.31 -19.78 13.55
N ARG A 181 -11.97 -20.33 14.73
CA ARG A 181 -12.57 -21.57 15.24
C ARG A 181 -13.24 -21.31 16.59
N ILE A 182 -14.47 -21.78 16.72
CA ILE A 182 -15.22 -21.79 17.99
C ILE A 182 -15.70 -23.23 18.24
N GLY A 183 -15.12 -23.88 19.22
CA GLY A 183 -15.37 -25.33 19.43
C GLY A 183 -14.91 -26.15 18.23
N SER A 184 -15.84 -26.86 17.58
CA SER A 184 -15.59 -27.61 16.34
C SER A 184 -15.92 -26.86 15.07
N THR A 185 -16.49 -25.66 15.19
CA THR A 185 -16.99 -24.87 14.05
C THR A 185 -15.93 -23.90 13.54
N TYR A 186 -15.76 -23.86 12.24
CA TYR A 186 -14.86 -22.97 11.52
C TYR A 186 -15.65 -21.88 10.83
N TYR A 187 -15.17 -20.67 10.94
CA TYR A 187 -15.74 -19.49 10.28
C TYR A 187 -14.71 -18.91 9.30
N LEU A 188 -15.11 -18.78 8.05
CA LEU A 188 -14.31 -18.24 6.96
C LEU A 188 -14.82 -16.85 6.64
N SER A 189 -14.11 -15.83 7.08
CA SER A 189 -14.51 -14.44 6.91
C SER A 189 -13.77 -13.78 5.75
N ARG A 190 -14.52 -13.07 4.91
CA ARG A 190 -14.04 -12.21 3.84
C ARG A 190 -14.70 -10.85 3.96
N SER A 191 -14.26 -9.89 3.17
CA SER A 191 -14.77 -8.50 3.24
C SER A 191 -16.30 -8.38 3.09
N GLN A 192 -16.91 -9.26 2.31
CA GLN A 192 -18.34 -9.22 1.98
C GLN A 192 -19.09 -10.51 2.33
N GLU A 193 -18.43 -11.45 2.97
CA GLU A 193 -19.01 -12.76 3.24
C GLU A 193 -18.43 -13.43 4.48
N VAL A 194 -19.28 -14.12 5.22
CA VAL A 194 -18.87 -15.03 6.30
C VAL A 194 -19.55 -16.38 6.10
N LEU A 195 -18.73 -17.42 6.03
CA LEU A 195 -19.19 -18.78 5.90
C LEU A 195 -18.93 -19.53 7.20
N LYS A 196 -19.80 -20.48 7.52
CA LYS A 196 -19.70 -21.38 8.65
C LYS A 196 -19.57 -22.83 8.17
N ILE A 197 -18.64 -23.57 8.73
CA ILE A 197 -18.39 -24.99 8.47
C ILE A 197 -18.33 -25.68 9.83
N GLU A 198 -19.30 -26.53 10.15
CA GLU A 198 -19.31 -27.21 11.43
C GLU A 198 -18.22 -28.28 11.53
N ASN A 199 -17.98 -29.00 10.45
CA ASN A 199 -16.95 -29.99 10.35
C ASN A 199 -16.35 -30.01 8.92
N PRO A 200 -15.10 -29.62 8.73
CA PRO A 200 -14.45 -29.63 7.42
C PRO A 200 -14.46 -31.00 6.72
N SER A 201 -14.51 -32.09 7.45
CA SER A 201 -14.61 -33.44 6.86
C SER A 201 -15.95 -33.73 6.17
N GLU A 202 -16.94 -32.85 6.28
CA GLU A 202 -18.20 -32.91 5.55
C GLU A 202 -18.21 -32.14 4.24
N LEU A 203 -17.13 -31.36 4.00
CA LEU A 203 -16.87 -30.77 2.69
C LEU A 203 -16.55 -31.85 1.65
N SER A 204 -16.51 -31.45 0.39
CA SER A 204 -16.12 -32.36 -0.69
C SER A 204 -14.66 -32.80 -0.52
N GLU A 205 -14.43 -34.11 -0.46
CA GLU A 205 -13.09 -34.68 -0.49
C GLU A 205 -12.41 -34.37 -1.84
N CYS A 206 -11.16 -33.97 -1.79
CA CYS A 206 -10.39 -33.68 -2.98
C CYS A 206 -10.05 -34.96 -3.74
N THR A 207 -10.31 -34.96 -5.04
CA THR A 207 -9.78 -35.99 -5.94
C THR A 207 -8.26 -35.83 -6.08
N PRO A 208 -7.52 -36.85 -6.54
CA PRO A 208 -6.07 -36.73 -6.77
C PRO A 208 -5.63 -35.57 -7.69
N ASN A 209 -6.55 -35.05 -8.51
CA ASN A 209 -6.29 -33.92 -9.43
C ASN A 209 -6.74 -32.57 -8.86
N SER A 210 -7.37 -32.54 -7.68
CA SER A 210 -7.90 -31.31 -7.04
C SER A 210 -7.28 -31.02 -5.68
N THR A 211 -6.22 -31.75 -5.30
CA THR A 211 -5.43 -31.48 -4.10
C THR A 211 -4.71 -30.13 -4.18
N TYR A 212 -4.37 -29.58 -3.03
CA TYR A 212 -3.64 -28.32 -2.94
C TYR A 212 -2.38 -28.30 -3.83
N GLU A 213 -1.51 -29.32 -3.69
CA GLU A 213 -0.26 -29.38 -4.46
C GLU A 213 -0.49 -29.46 -5.98
N LYS A 214 -1.53 -30.18 -6.41
CA LYS A 214 -1.88 -30.30 -7.83
C LYS A 214 -2.38 -28.98 -8.40
N ILE A 215 -3.28 -28.32 -7.70
CA ILE A 215 -3.83 -27.04 -8.13
C ILE A 215 -2.76 -25.94 -8.11
N LYS A 216 -1.90 -25.92 -7.09
CA LYS A 216 -0.74 -25.03 -7.03
C LYS A 216 0.18 -25.18 -8.24
N ALA A 217 0.47 -26.42 -8.62
CA ALA A 217 1.32 -26.72 -9.79
C ALA A 217 0.67 -26.34 -11.13
N ILE A 218 -0.66 -26.38 -11.22
CA ILE A 218 -1.41 -26.00 -12.43
C ILE A 218 -1.53 -24.47 -12.55
N GLY A 219 -1.61 -23.74 -11.43
CA GLY A 219 -1.71 -22.28 -11.39
C GLY A 219 -3.10 -21.70 -11.71
N HIS A 220 -4.15 -22.53 -11.77
CA HIS A 220 -5.54 -22.08 -11.95
C HIS A 220 -6.53 -23.15 -11.51
N LEU A 221 -7.78 -22.75 -11.26
CA LEU A 221 -8.86 -23.72 -10.99
C LEU A 221 -9.44 -24.27 -12.30
N PRO A 222 -9.59 -25.60 -12.44
CA PRO A 222 -10.09 -26.18 -13.68
C PRO A 222 -11.59 -25.91 -13.91
N VAL A 223 -12.39 -25.86 -12.85
CA VAL A 223 -13.86 -25.60 -12.92
C VAL A 223 -14.32 -25.06 -11.56
N TRP A 224 -15.17 -24.05 -11.58
CA TRP A 224 -15.86 -23.58 -10.37
C TRP A 224 -17.08 -24.43 -10.07
N GLN A 225 -17.18 -25.00 -8.85
CA GLN A 225 -18.24 -25.93 -8.45
C GLN A 225 -19.27 -25.31 -7.50
N GLY A 226 -19.02 -24.09 -7.02
CA GLY A 226 -19.85 -23.43 -6.02
C GLY A 226 -19.59 -23.90 -4.59
N LEU A 227 -20.40 -23.41 -3.65
CA LEU A 227 -20.26 -23.76 -2.24
C LEU A 227 -20.86 -25.14 -1.95
N PRO A 228 -20.15 -26.03 -1.22
CA PRO A 228 -20.69 -27.31 -0.75
C PRO A 228 -21.87 -27.12 0.20
N ALA A 229 -22.77 -28.12 0.27
CA ALA A 229 -23.92 -28.10 1.18
C ALA A 229 -23.53 -28.03 2.68
N ALA A 230 -22.34 -28.51 3.04
CA ALA A 230 -21.79 -28.43 4.40
C ALA A 230 -21.30 -27.00 4.78
N CYS A 231 -21.36 -26.05 3.85
CA CYS A 231 -20.94 -24.67 4.04
C CYS A 231 -22.18 -23.77 4.15
N GLU A 232 -22.42 -23.25 5.34
CA GLU A 232 -23.54 -22.35 5.63
C GLU A 232 -23.13 -20.90 5.47
N ILE A 233 -23.88 -20.11 4.69
CA ILE A 233 -23.68 -18.67 4.57
C ILE A 233 -24.28 -17.97 5.79
N GLN A 234 -23.44 -17.42 6.65
CA GLN A 234 -23.86 -16.62 7.81
C GLN A 234 -24.16 -15.18 7.41
N TYR A 235 -23.38 -14.66 6.45
CA TYR A 235 -23.52 -13.33 5.92
C TYR A 235 -23.01 -13.27 4.49
N ARG A 236 -23.77 -12.60 3.64
CA ARG A 236 -23.33 -12.21 2.30
C ARG A 236 -23.95 -10.87 1.93
N ASN A 237 -23.12 -9.91 1.59
CA ASN A 237 -23.57 -8.63 1.09
C ASN A 237 -24.06 -8.78 -0.35
N SER A 238 -25.38 -8.82 -0.54
CA SER A 238 -26.00 -8.97 -1.86
C SER A 238 -25.81 -7.75 -2.78
N ALA A 239 -25.55 -6.58 -2.24
CA ALA A 239 -25.28 -5.38 -3.04
C ALA A 239 -23.91 -5.42 -3.72
N ALA A 240 -22.97 -6.20 -3.19
CA ALA A 240 -21.64 -6.40 -3.79
C ALA A 240 -21.64 -7.36 -4.99
N THR A 241 -22.77 -8.00 -5.29
CA THR A 241 -22.87 -8.97 -6.39
C THR A 241 -23.15 -8.35 -7.76
N SER A 242 -23.31 -7.03 -7.85
CA SER A 242 -23.31 -6.38 -9.16
C SER A 242 -21.89 -6.35 -9.71
N LEU A 243 -21.54 -7.35 -10.51
CA LEU A 243 -20.26 -7.54 -11.21
C LEU A 243 -19.85 -6.39 -12.15
N LEU A 244 -20.60 -5.27 -12.17
CA LEU A 244 -20.42 -4.20 -13.15
C LEU A 244 -19.44 -3.11 -12.73
N ASP A 245 -19.10 -3.00 -11.44
CA ASP A 245 -18.05 -2.09 -11.00
C ASP A 245 -17.40 -2.55 -9.68
N PRO A 246 -16.30 -3.29 -9.72
CA PRO A 246 -15.55 -3.65 -8.50
C PRO A 246 -14.98 -2.43 -7.77
N PHE A 247 -15.04 -1.24 -8.38
CA PHE A 247 -14.57 0.01 -7.80
C PHE A 247 -15.68 0.87 -7.21
N ASP A 248 -16.95 0.53 -7.41
CA ASP A 248 -18.10 1.25 -6.83
C ASP A 248 -18.54 0.71 -5.45
N SER A 249 -17.63 0.09 -4.73
CA SER A 249 -17.84 -0.36 -3.33
C SER A 249 -17.88 0.78 -2.30
N ARG A 250 -18.05 2.00 -2.75
CA ARG A 250 -17.81 3.25 -2.01
C ARG A 250 -18.74 3.51 -0.84
N HIS A 251 -19.86 2.81 -0.77
CA HIS A 251 -20.89 3.02 0.27
C HIS A 251 -21.24 1.75 1.05
N LEU A 252 -20.46 0.70 0.91
CA LEU A 252 -20.76 -0.58 1.55
C LEU A 252 -19.88 -0.81 2.77
N SER A 253 -20.51 -1.12 3.89
CA SER A 253 -19.81 -1.65 5.04
C SER A 253 -19.08 -2.93 4.66
N ARG A 254 -17.79 -3.03 5.02
CA ARG A 254 -16.99 -4.22 4.77
C ARG A 254 -16.41 -4.79 6.05
N ILE A 255 -16.36 -6.11 6.13
CA ILE A 255 -15.66 -6.81 7.20
C ILE A 255 -14.17 -6.72 6.90
N VAL A 256 -13.44 -6.12 7.82
CA VAL A 256 -11.98 -5.98 7.72
C VAL A 256 -11.29 -7.15 8.36
N SER A 257 -11.82 -7.58 9.50
CA SER A 257 -11.34 -8.71 10.28
C SER A 257 -12.43 -9.34 11.10
N SER A 258 -12.12 -10.53 11.63
CA SER A 258 -12.98 -11.28 12.56
C SER A 258 -12.13 -11.88 13.66
N PHE A 259 -12.65 -11.86 14.86
CA PHE A 259 -11.97 -12.41 16.04
C PHE A 259 -12.98 -13.08 16.98
N VAL A 260 -12.49 -13.96 17.81
CA VAL A 260 -13.32 -14.64 18.81
C VAL A 260 -13.20 -13.91 20.15
N CYS A 261 -14.34 -13.51 20.68
CA CYS A 261 -14.43 -12.91 22.01
C CYS A 261 -15.53 -13.61 22.81
N ARG A 262 -15.22 -14.08 24.00
CA ARG A 262 -16.19 -14.74 24.91
C ARG A 262 -17.02 -15.83 24.21
N ASN A 263 -16.37 -16.62 23.36
CA ASN A 263 -16.99 -17.71 22.56
C ASN A 263 -18.03 -17.19 21.51
N GLU A 264 -17.97 -15.96 21.12
CA GLU A 264 -18.74 -15.36 20.03
C GLU A 264 -17.80 -14.85 18.92
N LEU A 265 -18.17 -15.04 17.65
CA LEU A 265 -17.45 -14.47 16.53
C LEU A 265 -17.88 -13.02 16.35
N LEU A 266 -16.94 -12.12 16.47
CA LEU A 266 -17.11 -10.69 16.25
C LEU A 266 -16.32 -10.22 15.05
N HIS A 267 -16.70 -9.08 14.51
CA HIS A 267 -16.12 -8.52 13.30
C HIS A 267 -15.73 -7.07 13.51
N ILE A 268 -14.57 -6.70 12.99
CA ILE A 268 -14.23 -5.30 12.76
C ILE A 268 -14.81 -4.92 11.40
N VAL A 269 -15.66 -3.91 11.40
CA VAL A 269 -16.35 -3.45 10.20
C VAL A 269 -15.98 -2.00 9.93
N GLU A 270 -15.54 -1.75 8.71
CA GLU A 270 -15.33 -0.40 8.16
C GLU A 270 -16.57 0.05 7.40
N SER A 271 -17.02 1.26 7.65
CA SER A 271 -17.94 1.99 6.81
C SER A 271 -17.32 3.33 6.39
N ASP A 272 -17.98 4.12 5.54
CA ASP A 272 -17.42 5.37 5.01
C ASP A 272 -16.89 6.32 6.08
N THR A 273 -17.56 6.40 7.23
CA THR A 273 -17.25 7.37 8.28
C THR A 273 -16.92 6.74 9.62
N THR A 274 -17.08 5.42 9.77
CA THR A 274 -17.05 4.81 11.09
C THR A 274 -16.43 3.42 11.04
N THR A 275 -15.60 3.11 12.02
CA THR A 275 -15.13 1.76 12.30
C THR A 275 -15.76 1.27 13.60
N TYR A 276 -16.31 0.07 13.59
CA TYR A 276 -17.02 -0.49 14.73
C TYR A 276 -16.83 -2.00 14.86
N ILE A 277 -17.03 -2.50 16.06
CA ILE A 277 -17.21 -3.92 16.32
C ILE A 277 -18.66 -4.28 16.02
N ALA A 278 -18.86 -5.40 15.37
CA ALA A 278 -20.17 -5.90 15.02
C ALA A 278 -20.29 -7.41 15.25
N ARG A 279 -21.51 -7.88 15.35
CA ARG A 279 -21.85 -9.29 15.18
C ARG A 279 -22.68 -9.49 13.91
N ILE A 280 -22.70 -10.70 13.42
CA ILE A 280 -23.63 -11.11 12.37
C ILE A 280 -24.83 -11.80 12.99
N LYS A 281 -26.03 -11.34 12.63
CA LYS A 281 -27.27 -11.92 13.04
C LYS A 281 -28.29 -11.85 11.91
N ASN A 282 -28.95 -12.96 11.60
CA ASN A 282 -29.95 -13.05 10.55
C ASN A 282 -29.45 -12.47 9.20
N ASN A 283 -28.24 -12.82 8.80
CA ASN A 283 -27.59 -12.32 7.58
C ASN A 283 -27.42 -10.78 7.53
N SER A 284 -27.32 -10.16 8.70
CA SER A 284 -27.15 -8.70 8.84
C SER A 284 -26.02 -8.37 9.80
N ILE A 285 -25.31 -7.29 9.54
CA ILE A 285 -24.29 -6.74 10.42
C ILE A 285 -24.98 -5.88 11.48
N GLU A 286 -24.88 -6.28 12.75
CA GLU A 286 -25.36 -5.51 13.90
C GLU A 286 -24.19 -4.84 14.60
N PRO A 287 -24.07 -3.50 14.55
CA PRO A 287 -23.04 -2.77 15.30
C PRO A 287 -23.19 -2.97 16.82
N ILE A 288 -22.09 -3.23 17.50
CA ILE A 288 -22.01 -3.36 18.96
C ILE A 288 -21.35 -2.13 19.55
N GLN A 289 -20.17 -1.76 19.03
CA GLN A 289 -19.34 -0.72 19.59
C GLN A 289 -18.58 0.04 18.51
N LYS A 290 -18.71 1.37 18.47
CA LYS A 290 -17.88 2.25 17.66
C LYS A 290 -16.48 2.32 18.27
N ILE A 291 -15.44 2.14 17.47
CA ILE A 291 -14.04 2.16 17.89
C ILE A 291 -13.23 3.29 17.25
N GLY A 292 -13.71 3.88 16.17
CA GLY A 292 -13.02 4.97 15.51
C GLY A 292 -13.84 5.63 14.41
N GLU A 293 -13.33 6.75 13.90
CA GLU A 293 -13.90 7.48 12.77
C GLU A 293 -12.96 7.39 11.57
N GLY A 294 -13.50 6.91 10.45
CA GLY A 294 -12.83 6.98 9.16
C GLY A 294 -11.51 6.24 9.05
N PHE A 295 -11.33 5.13 9.77
CA PHE A 295 -10.20 4.26 9.52
C PHE A 295 -10.32 3.63 8.15
N ARG A 296 -9.28 3.74 7.35
CA ARG A 296 -9.15 3.05 6.07
C ARG A 296 -8.20 1.89 6.24
N PHE A 297 -8.75 0.70 6.33
CA PHE A 297 -7.95 -0.51 6.43
C PHE A 297 -7.44 -0.90 5.04
N TYR A 298 -6.14 -1.17 4.97
CA TYR A 298 -5.52 -1.60 3.74
C TYR A 298 -5.76 -3.11 3.53
N ASN A 299 -6.75 -3.41 2.71
CA ASN A 299 -6.97 -4.73 2.14
C ASN A 299 -6.58 -4.73 0.65
N GLY A 300 -5.60 -3.92 0.27
CA GLY A 300 -5.07 -3.94 -1.08
C GLY A 300 -4.25 -5.21 -1.32
N ASN A 301 -3.93 -5.48 -2.58
CA ASN A 301 -3.12 -6.63 -3.00
C ASN A 301 -1.76 -6.74 -2.28
N ASP A 302 -1.31 -5.67 -1.60
CA ASP A 302 -0.08 -5.62 -0.82
C ASP A 302 -0.20 -6.18 0.61
N SER A 303 -1.39 -6.58 1.08
CA SER A 303 -1.63 -6.94 2.49
C SER A 303 -2.15 -8.35 2.68
N TYR A 304 -1.92 -9.23 1.73
CA TYR A 304 -2.55 -10.55 1.74
C TYR A 304 -2.25 -11.38 2.99
N ARG A 305 -1.12 -11.22 3.68
CA ARG A 305 -0.82 -12.07 4.83
C ARG A 305 0.11 -11.39 5.84
N CYS A 306 -0.38 -10.40 6.55
CA CYS A 306 0.20 -10.06 7.85
C CYS A 306 -0.46 -10.94 8.91
N ARG A 307 -0.11 -12.21 8.99
CA ARG A 307 -0.74 -13.14 9.92
C ARG A 307 0.25 -13.72 10.90
N ASN A 308 -0.14 -13.72 12.15
CA ASN A 308 0.46 -14.60 13.13
C ASN A 308 -0.31 -15.92 13.09
N LEU A 309 0.24 -16.92 12.42
CA LEU A 309 -0.41 -18.25 12.28
C LEU A 309 -0.60 -18.97 13.61
N ASN A 310 0.12 -18.55 14.65
CA ASN A 310 0.08 -19.16 15.98
C ASN A 310 -0.56 -18.26 17.03
N GLY A 311 -1.07 -17.09 16.65
CA GLY A 311 -1.62 -16.10 17.59
C GLY A 311 -3.12 -15.96 17.51
N THR A 312 -3.72 -15.72 18.65
CA THR A 312 -5.15 -15.38 18.79
C THR A 312 -5.42 -13.92 18.47
N ASN A 313 -4.37 -13.08 18.44
CA ASN A 313 -4.47 -11.65 18.31
C ASN A 313 -4.23 -11.22 16.88
N GLU A 314 -5.17 -10.49 16.32
CA GLU A 314 -5.04 -9.94 14.99
C GLU A 314 -4.51 -8.52 15.04
N LEU A 315 -3.54 -8.24 14.18
CA LEU A 315 -2.97 -6.93 14.00
C LEU A 315 -3.41 -6.37 12.65
N LEU A 316 -4.23 -5.32 12.68
CA LEU A 316 -4.77 -4.68 11.50
C LEU A 316 -4.09 -3.35 11.25
N LYS A 317 -3.61 -3.15 10.04
CA LYS A 317 -3.08 -1.88 9.59
C LYS A 317 -4.19 -1.00 9.03
N PHE A 318 -4.23 0.25 9.43
CA PHE A 318 -5.14 1.26 8.88
C PHE A 318 -4.44 2.60 8.64
N LYS A 319 -5.08 3.44 7.86
CA LYS A 319 -4.74 4.85 7.65
C LYS A 319 -5.85 5.72 8.22
N ALA A 320 -5.50 6.74 8.98
CA ALA A 320 -6.45 7.73 9.45
C ALA A 320 -6.82 8.72 8.32
N GLN A 321 -7.88 9.51 8.52
CA GLN A 321 -8.33 10.48 7.51
C GLN A 321 -7.32 11.57 7.21
N ASP A 322 -6.47 11.92 8.17
CA ASP A 322 -5.45 12.97 8.04
C ASP A 322 -4.27 12.58 7.12
N LYS A 323 -4.28 11.38 6.56
CA LYS A 323 -3.27 10.82 5.65
C LYS A 323 -1.83 10.72 6.19
N GLN A 324 -1.52 11.40 7.28
CA GLN A 324 -0.19 11.38 7.93
C GLN A 324 -0.11 10.35 9.05
N THR A 325 -1.26 9.92 9.56
CA THR A 325 -1.35 8.97 10.66
C THR A 325 -1.63 7.57 10.13
N PHE A 326 -0.70 6.67 10.38
CA PHE A 326 -0.91 5.23 10.22
C PHE A 326 -1.34 4.65 11.54
N GLY A 327 -2.03 3.53 11.51
CA GLY A 327 -2.45 2.88 12.73
C GLY A 327 -2.36 1.37 12.66
N LEU A 328 -2.28 0.81 13.86
CA LEU A 328 -2.43 -0.62 14.11
C LEU A 328 -3.57 -0.80 15.09
N LEU A 329 -4.47 -1.70 14.78
CA LEU A 329 -5.49 -2.18 15.69
C LEU A 329 -5.15 -3.63 16.06
N GLU A 330 -4.93 -3.86 17.34
CA GLU A 330 -4.75 -5.19 17.93
C GLU A 330 -5.99 -5.55 18.73
N THR A 331 -6.52 -6.75 18.53
CA THR A 331 -7.64 -7.30 19.31
C THR A 331 -7.14 -8.45 20.17
N ASP A 332 -7.51 -8.47 21.43
CA ASP A 332 -7.19 -9.51 22.39
C ASP A 332 -8.40 -9.70 23.31
N GLU A 333 -9.25 -10.69 22.99
CA GLU A 333 -10.54 -10.89 23.65
C GLU A 333 -11.41 -9.62 23.66
N ASP A 334 -11.65 -9.00 24.85
CA ASP A 334 -12.40 -7.78 25.01
C ASP A 334 -11.53 -6.52 25.15
N GLU A 335 -10.23 -6.68 25.00
CA GLU A 335 -9.28 -5.57 24.92
C GLU A 335 -8.94 -5.26 23.47
N MET A 336 -8.94 -4.00 23.13
CA MET A 336 -8.46 -3.49 21.87
C MET A 336 -7.37 -2.46 22.13
N ARG A 337 -6.32 -2.53 21.33
CA ARG A 337 -5.21 -1.57 21.39
C ARG A 337 -5.06 -0.92 20.03
N ILE A 338 -5.20 0.40 20.02
CA ILE A 338 -4.94 1.21 18.83
C ILE A 338 -3.63 1.94 19.02
N PHE A 339 -2.72 1.75 18.09
CA PHE A 339 -1.48 2.50 18.01
C PHE A 339 -1.59 3.46 16.83
N TYR A 340 -1.54 4.75 17.11
CA TYR A 340 -1.46 5.79 16.10
C TYR A 340 0.01 6.15 15.89
N PHE A 341 0.54 5.93 14.70
CA PHE A 341 1.87 6.38 14.31
C PHE A 341 1.73 7.70 13.57
N VAL A 342 2.04 8.79 14.24
CA VAL A 342 2.05 10.13 13.64
C VAL A 342 3.43 10.35 13.06
N ASN A 343 3.53 10.29 11.74
CA ASN A 343 4.80 10.47 11.06
C ASN A 343 5.15 11.96 10.95
N LYS A 344 6.27 12.35 11.56
CA LYS A 344 6.82 13.69 11.47
C LYS A 344 7.69 13.90 10.24
N ALA A 345 8.20 12.81 9.65
CA ALA A 345 8.90 12.90 8.38
C ALA A 345 7.90 13.36 7.33
N GLU A 346 8.20 14.44 6.68
CA GLU A 346 7.42 14.88 5.52
C GLU A 346 7.55 13.83 4.43
N LEU A 347 6.49 13.04 4.25
CA LEU A 347 6.41 12.03 3.21
C LEU A 347 6.24 12.65 1.83
N GLU A 348 5.70 13.84 1.80
CA GLU A 348 5.51 14.64 0.61
C GLU A 348 6.08 16.04 0.89
N PRO A 349 6.73 16.66 -0.08
CA PRO A 349 7.18 18.04 0.05
C PRO A 349 5.98 18.92 0.41
N GLU A 350 6.20 19.95 1.25
CA GLU A 350 5.20 20.98 1.47
C GLU A 350 4.72 21.54 0.13
N SER A 351 3.43 21.89 0.06
CA SER A 351 2.92 22.54 -1.14
C SER A 351 3.66 23.85 -1.38
N CYS A 352 4.31 23.93 -2.53
CA CYS A 352 5.05 25.13 -2.91
C CYS A 352 4.16 26.21 -3.57
N GLY A 353 2.90 25.87 -3.84
CA GLY A 353 1.97 26.68 -4.60
C GLY A 353 2.17 26.62 -6.12
N ALA A 354 1.08 26.74 -6.86
CA ALA A 354 1.08 26.60 -8.33
C ALA A 354 2.05 27.58 -9.04
N ALA A 355 2.15 28.81 -8.58
CA ALA A 355 3.05 29.81 -9.19
C ALA A 355 4.54 29.43 -9.07
N HIS A 356 4.95 28.83 -7.93
CA HIS A 356 6.32 28.34 -7.78
C HIS A 356 6.54 27.11 -8.67
N ALA A 357 5.60 26.18 -8.71
CA ALA A 357 5.69 24.99 -9.54
C ALA A 357 5.77 25.35 -11.04
N ASP A 358 5.02 26.35 -11.50
CA ASP A 358 5.09 26.88 -12.86
C ASP A 358 6.47 27.50 -13.15
N THR A 359 7.06 28.18 -12.16
CA THR A 359 8.42 28.68 -12.25
C THR A 359 9.45 27.55 -12.35
N VAL A 360 9.31 26.51 -11.54
CA VAL A 360 10.16 25.31 -11.61
C VAL A 360 10.03 24.63 -12.96
N PHE A 361 8.80 24.47 -13.47
CA PHE A 361 8.57 23.91 -14.81
C PHE A 361 9.29 24.70 -15.89
N THR A 362 9.18 26.04 -15.87
CA THR A 362 9.85 26.90 -16.84
C THR A 362 11.37 26.75 -16.79
N ARG A 363 11.97 26.76 -15.60
CA ARG A 363 13.40 26.51 -15.40
C ARG A 363 13.84 25.13 -15.89
N ARG A 364 13.03 24.10 -15.63
CA ARG A 364 13.27 22.74 -16.15
C ARG A 364 13.30 22.74 -17.68
N MET A 365 12.31 23.36 -18.31
CA MET A 365 12.25 23.45 -19.76
C MET A 365 13.48 24.18 -20.33
N ASP A 366 13.87 25.33 -19.77
CA ASP A 366 15.06 26.05 -20.19
C ASP A 366 16.34 25.20 -20.05
N HIS A 367 16.49 24.52 -18.91
CA HIS A 367 17.64 23.64 -18.63
C HIS A 367 17.69 22.44 -19.57
N ILE A 368 16.57 21.73 -19.72
CA ILE A 368 16.44 20.60 -20.61
C ILE A 368 16.71 20.99 -22.07
N LEU A 369 16.10 22.08 -22.53
CA LEU A 369 16.21 22.48 -23.93
C LEU A 369 17.60 22.99 -24.29
N SER A 370 18.29 23.66 -23.37
CA SER A 370 19.66 24.15 -23.58
C SER A 370 20.71 23.02 -23.48
N GLY A 371 20.46 22.01 -22.64
CA GLY A 371 21.40 20.92 -22.36
C GLY A 371 21.15 19.63 -23.16
N TRP A 372 20.07 19.52 -23.93
CA TRP A 372 19.69 18.25 -24.56
C TRP A 372 20.81 17.60 -25.37
N GLY A 373 20.99 16.30 -25.18
CA GLY A 373 22.06 15.52 -25.80
C GLY A 373 23.39 15.57 -25.04
N ARG A 374 23.50 16.44 -24.02
CA ARG A 374 24.65 16.50 -23.10
C ARG A 374 24.21 16.47 -21.63
N LEU A 375 22.90 16.35 -21.39
CA LEU A 375 22.30 16.41 -20.07
C LEU A 375 22.64 15.12 -19.31
N GLU A 376 23.37 15.23 -18.23
CA GLU A 376 23.77 14.11 -17.38
C GLU A 376 22.93 14.06 -16.10
N LEU A 377 22.68 12.85 -15.57
CA LEU A 377 21.87 12.67 -14.36
C LEU A 377 22.43 13.40 -13.12
N GLN A 378 23.75 13.54 -13.02
CA GLN A 378 24.38 14.27 -11.91
C GLN A 378 24.11 15.79 -11.98
N GLU A 379 24.09 16.33 -13.19
CA GLU A 379 23.77 17.75 -13.42
C GLU A 379 22.29 18.02 -13.08
N ILE A 380 21.40 17.12 -13.51
CA ILE A 380 19.98 17.15 -13.17
C ILE A 380 19.77 17.09 -11.67
N ASP A 381 20.40 16.16 -10.98
CA ASP A 381 20.26 16.02 -9.53
C ASP A 381 20.60 17.33 -8.80
N ARG A 382 21.66 17.98 -9.22
CA ARG A 382 22.05 19.29 -8.66
C ARG A 382 21.00 20.37 -8.94
N ALA A 383 20.49 20.43 -10.17
CA ALA A 383 19.51 21.42 -10.57
C ALA A 383 18.16 21.20 -9.85
N GLU A 384 17.68 19.98 -9.79
CA GLU A 384 16.41 19.63 -9.13
C GLU A 384 16.46 19.97 -7.63
N ARG A 385 17.55 19.64 -6.95
CA ARG A 385 17.76 20.03 -5.53
C ARG A 385 17.75 21.55 -5.32
N GLN A 386 18.35 22.29 -6.25
CA GLN A 386 18.33 23.78 -6.19
C GLN A 386 16.92 24.34 -6.41
N TRP A 387 16.07 23.64 -7.13
CA TRP A 387 14.66 24.04 -7.35
C TRP A 387 13.72 23.62 -6.21
N GLY A 388 14.26 22.95 -5.19
CA GLY A 388 13.50 22.53 -4.02
C GLY A 388 12.61 21.30 -4.29
N THR A 389 12.98 20.48 -5.27
CA THR A 389 12.25 19.24 -5.56
C THR A 389 12.75 18.09 -4.69
N PHE A 390 11.88 17.12 -4.48
CA PHE A 390 12.16 15.94 -3.65
C PHE A 390 12.54 14.75 -4.54
N GLU A 391 13.72 14.16 -4.32
CA GLU A 391 14.14 12.95 -5.03
C GLU A 391 13.32 11.75 -4.57
N CYS A 392 12.71 11.06 -5.53
CA CYS A 392 11.90 9.85 -5.31
C CYS A 392 12.26 8.73 -6.30
N THR A 393 13.54 8.64 -6.67
CA THR A 393 14.04 7.64 -7.61
C THR A 393 13.78 6.24 -7.08
N PRO A 394 13.10 5.37 -7.85
CA PRO A 394 12.86 3.99 -7.44
C PRO A 394 14.16 3.18 -7.43
N GLY A 395 14.21 2.16 -6.59
CA GLY A 395 15.38 1.27 -6.45
C GLY A 395 15.64 0.37 -7.68
N HIS A 396 14.76 0.39 -8.69
CA HIS A 396 14.89 -0.41 -9.91
C HIS A 396 14.60 0.45 -11.15
N PRO A 397 15.14 0.09 -12.32
CA PRO A 397 14.90 0.81 -13.55
C PRO A 397 13.41 0.77 -13.94
N ILE A 398 12.86 1.93 -14.27
CA ILE A 398 11.54 2.03 -14.89
C ILE A 398 11.75 1.99 -16.41
N GLY A 399 10.99 1.13 -17.09
CA GLY A 399 11.00 1.07 -18.55
C GLY A 399 10.22 2.23 -19.17
N ILE A 400 10.68 2.68 -20.34
CA ILE A 400 9.91 3.58 -21.20
C ILE A 400 9.42 2.81 -22.43
N GLY A 401 8.20 3.09 -22.88
CA GLY A 401 7.64 2.42 -24.05
C GLY A 401 8.42 2.70 -25.34
N ASP A 402 8.48 1.72 -26.23
CA ASP A 402 9.24 1.79 -27.50
C ASP A 402 8.87 2.98 -28.39
N CYS A 403 7.61 3.45 -28.33
CA CYS A 403 7.14 4.60 -29.07
C CYS A 403 7.83 5.92 -28.65
N TRP A 404 8.36 5.99 -27.43
CA TRP A 404 9.11 7.13 -26.88
C TRP A 404 10.62 6.88 -26.79
N ASN A 405 11.05 5.72 -27.28
CA ASN A 405 12.46 5.36 -27.48
C ASN A 405 12.70 4.87 -28.93
N PRO A 406 12.37 5.67 -29.95
CA PRO A 406 12.47 5.23 -31.34
C PRO A 406 13.91 4.89 -31.77
N ASN A 407 14.89 5.48 -31.11
CA ASN A 407 16.31 5.21 -31.33
C ASN A 407 16.80 3.93 -30.64
N LYS A 408 15.94 3.25 -29.89
CA LYS A 408 16.24 1.99 -29.18
C LYS A 408 17.49 2.09 -28.28
N TYR A 409 17.66 3.23 -27.62
CA TYR A 409 18.69 3.36 -26.59
C TYR A 409 18.49 2.32 -25.48
N VAL A 410 19.58 1.81 -24.95
CA VAL A 410 19.55 0.95 -23.77
C VAL A 410 19.33 1.87 -22.56
N ILE A 411 18.08 2.07 -22.20
CA ILE A 411 17.70 2.88 -21.02
C ILE A 411 17.68 1.92 -19.83
N ASP A 412 18.68 2.03 -18.98
CA ASP A 412 18.94 1.14 -17.85
C ASP A 412 19.11 1.88 -16.53
N THR A 413 18.92 3.20 -16.53
CA THR A 413 18.93 4.03 -15.33
C THR A 413 17.92 5.16 -15.43
N CYS A 414 17.45 5.64 -14.30
CA CYS A 414 16.57 6.79 -14.22
C CYS A 414 16.76 7.55 -12.91
N LYS A 415 16.35 8.81 -12.92
CA LYS A 415 16.18 9.65 -11.72
C LYS A 415 14.80 10.28 -11.71
N SER A 416 14.20 10.35 -10.55
CA SER A 416 12.84 10.86 -10.40
C SER A 416 12.75 11.88 -9.29
N TYR A 417 11.96 12.92 -9.52
CA TYR A 417 11.74 14.02 -8.57
C TYR A 417 10.26 14.36 -8.50
N LEU A 418 9.83 14.80 -7.33
CA LEU A 418 8.46 15.19 -7.04
C LEU A 418 8.42 16.64 -6.55
N ILE A 419 7.39 17.37 -6.97
CA ILE A 419 7.00 18.65 -6.39
C ILE A 419 5.49 18.65 -6.15
N ARG A 420 5.06 19.10 -5.00
CA ARG A 420 3.65 19.26 -4.67
C ARG A 420 3.25 20.69 -4.97
N GLU A 421 2.41 20.89 -5.98
CA GLU A 421 2.01 22.24 -6.41
C GLU A 421 1.04 22.87 -5.42
N ASP A 422 0.01 22.12 -5.03
CA ASP A 422 -0.97 22.52 -4.03
C ASP A 422 -1.58 21.26 -3.35
N SER A 423 -2.68 21.41 -2.62
CA SER A 423 -3.34 20.30 -1.96
C SER A 423 -3.95 19.28 -2.94
N SER A 424 -4.16 19.68 -4.19
CA SER A 424 -4.86 18.87 -5.20
C SER A 424 -3.96 18.33 -6.30
N ILE A 425 -2.82 18.96 -6.60
CA ILE A 425 -1.96 18.58 -7.73
C ILE A 425 -0.53 18.32 -7.26
N SER A 426 0.00 17.15 -7.64
CA SER A 426 1.43 16.83 -7.58
C SER A 426 2.01 16.72 -8.99
N ASN A 427 3.25 17.16 -9.16
CA ASN A 427 4.01 16.98 -10.37
C ASN A 427 5.21 16.08 -10.12
N SER A 428 5.33 15.03 -10.89
CA SER A 428 6.49 14.16 -10.91
C SER A 428 7.24 14.28 -12.22
N ILE A 429 8.56 14.11 -12.18
CA ILE A 429 9.41 14.04 -13.36
C ILE A 429 10.36 12.87 -13.28
N ILE A 430 10.52 12.16 -14.39
CA ILE A 430 11.45 11.04 -14.55
C ILE A 430 12.39 11.35 -15.70
N TYR A 431 13.68 11.31 -15.42
CA TYR A 431 14.74 11.39 -16.39
C TYR A 431 15.26 10.00 -16.68
N PHE A 432 15.14 9.56 -17.92
CA PHE A 432 15.58 8.25 -18.41
C PHE A 432 16.93 8.39 -19.10
N ALA A 433 17.89 7.62 -18.66
CA ALA A 433 19.27 7.73 -19.17
C ALA A 433 19.88 6.37 -19.49
N THR A 434 20.98 6.42 -20.21
CA THR A 434 21.86 5.29 -20.45
C THR A 434 22.97 5.29 -19.42
N ARG A 435 23.18 4.16 -18.72
CA ARG A 435 24.24 4.05 -17.69
C ARG A 435 25.65 4.21 -18.27
N SER A 436 25.83 3.85 -19.56
CA SER A 436 27.14 3.88 -20.20
C SER A 436 27.76 5.28 -20.31
N ASP A 437 26.92 6.31 -20.46
CA ASP A 437 27.35 7.71 -20.63
C ASP A 437 26.56 8.69 -19.78
N ASP A 438 25.71 8.17 -18.90
CA ASP A 438 24.83 8.93 -17.98
C ASP A 438 23.93 9.97 -18.68
N SER A 439 23.79 9.86 -20.01
CA SER A 439 23.05 10.83 -20.82
C SER A 439 21.56 10.58 -20.82
N VAL A 440 20.80 11.65 -20.59
CA VAL A 440 19.32 11.61 -20.64
C VAL A 440 18.82 11.46 -22.05
N ARG A 441 17.96 10.47 -22.28
CA ARG A 441 17.40 10.10 -23.59
C ARG A 441 15.91 10.41 -23.72
N ALA A 442 15.20 10.34 -22.61
CA ALA A 442 13.80 10.71 -22.54
C ALA A 442 13.45 11.29 -21.17
N ILE A 443 12.39 12.07 -21.14
CA ILE A 443 11.89 12.72 -19.91
C ILE A 443 10.38 12.57 -19.91
N VAL A 444 9.84 12.16 -18.78
CA VAL A 444 8.39 12.10 -18.56
C VAL A 444 8.06 12.98 -17.36
N MET A 445 7.15 13.92 -17.55
CA MET A 445 6.56 14.72 -16.47
C MET A 445 5.09 14.37 -16.36
N GLU A 446 4.61 14.21 -15.14
CA GLU A 446 3.21 13.91 -14.88
C GLU A 446 2.64 14.82 -13.80
N TRP A 447 1.43 15.27 -14.04
CA TRP A 447 0.61 15.99 -13.08
C TRP A 447 -0.59 15.12 -12.74
N GLU A 448 -0.77 14.88 -11.47
CA GLU A 448 -1.83 14.02 -10.95
C GLU A 448 -2.51 14.64 -9.75
N GLU A 449 -3.77 14.22 -9.54
CA GLU A 449 -4.50 14.56 -8.35
C GLU A 449 -3.91 13.85 -7.13
N THR A 450 -3.57 14.60 -6.08
CA THR A 450 -3.02 14.05 -4.83
C THR A 450 -4.04 13.24 -4.04
N ASN A 451 -5.33 13.46 -4.28
CA ASN A 451 -6.46 12.85 -3.57
C ASN A 451 -7.16 11.75 -4.36
N PHE A 452 -6.43 10.98 -5.15
CA PHE A 452 -7.02 9.88 -5.91
C PHE A 452 -7.79 8.92 -5.00
N GLY A 453 -9.14 9.01 -5.03
CA GLY A 453 -10.05 8.21 -4.18
C GLY A 453 -11.01 9.02 -3.31
N ALA A 454 -10.87 10.32 -3.20
CA ALA A 454 -11.91 11.19 -2.67
C ALA A 454 -12.96 11.47 -3.76
N ILE A 455 -14.18 11.04 -3.50
CA ILE A 455 -15.20 10.82 -4.54
C ILE A 455 -16.12 12.01 -4.79
N ASP A 456 -15.93 13.08 -4.15
CA ASP A 456 -16.52 14.30 -4.65
C ASP A 456 -15.55 14.88 -5.68
N SER A 457 -15.98 14.88 -6.93
CA SER A 457 -15.33 15.63 -8.00
C SER A 457 -15.28 17.09 -7.55
N ASP A 458 -14.22 17.42 -6.83
CA ASP A 458 -13.99 18.77 -6.37
C ASP A 458 -13.90 19.63 -7.64
N THR A 459 -14.91 20.47 -7.83
CA THR A 459 -14.99 21.37 -8.98
C THR A 459 -13.72 22.23 -9.06
N ASP A 460 -13.04 22.42 -7.93
CA ASP A 460 -11.77 23.14 -7.83
C ASP A 460 -10.60 22.33 -8.39
N ALA A 461 -10.54 21.02 -8.17
CA ALA A 461 -9.52 20.14 -8.75
C ALA A 461 -9.62 20.09 -10.28
N VAL A 462 -10.80 19.88 -10.84
CA VAL A 462 -11.02 19.89 -12.29
C VAL A 462 -10.62 21.23 -12.90
N SER A 463 -10.96 22.32 -12.23
CA SER A 463 -10.57 23.68 -12.66
C SER A 463 -9.06 23.91 -12.60
N ALA A 464 -8.40 23.36 -11.58
CA ALA A 464 -6.95 23.42 -11.43
C ALA A 464 -6.22 22.66 -12.54
N PHE A 465 -6.68 21.43 -12.87
CA PHE A 465 -6.14 20.65 -13.98
C PHE A 465 -6.31 21.33 -15.33
N LYS A 466 -7.46 21.94 -15.58
CA LYS A 466 -7.71 22.68 -16.81
C LYS A 466 -6.75 23.89 -16.94
N ARG A 467 -6.58 24.67 -15.87
CA ARG A 467 -5.60 25.78 -15.85
C ARG A 467 -4.18 25.27 -16.10
N LYS A 468 -3.82 24.12 -15.52
CA LYS A 468 -2.50 23.53 -15.73
C LYS A 468 -2.31 23.09 -17.18
N GLU A 469 -3.30 22.43 -17.81
CA GLU A 469 -3.25 22.03 -19.22
C GLU A 469 -3.02 23.27 -20.12
N GLU A 470 -3.79 24.33 -19.91
CA GLU A 470 -3.68 25.60 -20.67
C GLU A 470 -2.30 26.26 -20.48
N PHE A 471 -1.78 26.26 -19.25
CA PHE A 471 -0.43 26.75 -18.95
C PHE A 471 0.64 25.96 -19.69
N LEU A 472 0.61 24.63 -19.60
CA LEU A 472 1.59 23.74 -20.23
C LEU A 472 1.57 23.89 -21.75
N GLU A 473 0.39 23.90 -22.36
CA GLU A 473 0.25 24.12 -23.80
C GLU A 473 0.87 25.47 -24.24
N THR A 474 0.57 26.52 -23.49
CA THR A 474 1.11 27.86 -23.77
C THR A 474 2.63 27.88 -23.63
N ALA A 475 3.14 27.30 -22.56
CA ALA A 475 4.57 27.22 -22.29
C ALA A 475 5.30 26.43 -23.38
N ILE A 476 4.82 25.23 -23.72
CA ILE A 476 5.44 24.38 -24.75
C ILE A 476 5.41 25.07 -26.12
N THR A 477 4.28 25.70 -26.46
CA THR A 477 4.13 26.42 -27.73
C THR A 477 5.15 27.56 -27.84
N ARG A 478 5.52 28.20 -26.74
CA ARG A 478 6.56 29.22 -26.73
C ARG A 478 7.94 28.70 -27.16
N TYR A 479 8.26 27.45 -26.77
CA TYR A 479 9.55 26.82 -27.10
C TYR A 479 9.55 26.12 -28.46
N ALA A 480 8.44 25.46 -28.81
CA ALA A 480 8.38 24.54 -29.94
C ALA A 480 7.50 25.01 -31.10
N GLY A 481 6.86 26.16 -31.00
CA GLY A 481 5.90 26.67 -32.01
C GLY A 481 4.55 25.96 -31.90
N SER A 482 3.76 25.95 -32.95
CA SER A 482 2.45 25.33 -32.97
C SER A 482 2.55 23.77 -32.97
N PRO A 483 1.61 23.06 -32.35
CA PRO A 483 1.61 21.62 -32.39
C PRO A 483 1.40 21.10 -33.83
N ILE A 484 2.14 20.05 -34.20
CA ILE A 484 2.02 19.38 -35.50
C ILE A 484 0.90 18.34 -35.55
N LYS A 485 0.44 17.89 -34.38
CA LYS A 485 -0.68 16.97 -34.19
C LYS A 485 -1.55 17.45 -33.05
N ASN A 486 -2.85 17.37 -33.25
CA ASN A 486 -3.84 17.65 -32.21
C ASN A 486 -5.00 16.65 -32.38
N LYS A 487 -5.15 15.73 -31.42
CA LYS A 487 -6.23 14.76 -31.36
C LYS A 487 -7.03 15.01 -30.10
N SER A 488 -8.34 15.11 -30.22
CA SER A 488 -9.24 15.27 -29.07
C SER A 488 -10.38 14.26 -29.15
N GLU A 489 -10.53 13.51 -28.09
CA GLU A 489 -11.62 12.56 -27.85
C GLU A 489 -12.35 12.97 -26.57
N LYS A 490 -13.48 12.31 -26.24
CA LYS A 490 -14.31 12.65 -25.08
C LYS A 490 -13.51 12.80 -23.77
N ASN A 491 -12.60 11.86 -23.53
CA ASN A 491 -11.88 11.74 -22.25
C ASN A 491 -10.35 11.85 -22.39
N TYR A 492 -9.87 12.17 -23.57
CA TYR A 492 -8.44 12.17 -23.88
C TYR A 492 -8.09 13.23 -24.92
N THR A 493 -7.01 13.96 -24.67
CA THR A 493 -6.39 14.84 -25.67
C THR A 493 -4.93 14.48 -25.83
N GLU A 494 -4.44 14.60 -27.06
CA GLU A 494 -3.03 14.39 -27.41
C GLU A 494 -2.58 15.52 -28.32
N LYS A 495 -1.51 16.20 -27.95
CA LYS A 495 -0.86 17.23 -28.77
C LYS A 495 0.61 16.90 -28.92
N THR A 496 1.13 16.99 -30.12
CA THR A 496 2.54 16.71 -30.42
C THR A 496 3.18 17.94 -31.04
N TRP A 497 4.36 18.31 -30.54
CA TRP A 497 5.23 19.32 -31.10
C TRP A 497 6.50 18.66 -31.65
N LYS A 498 7.05 19.22 -32.72
CA LYS A 498 8.36 18.83 -33.26
C LYS A 498 9.26 20.08 -33.25
N MET A 499 10.38 19.99 -32.59
CA MET A 499 11.38 21.01 -32.53
C MET A 499 12.29 20.98 -33.76
N SER A 500 12.96 22.10 -34.06
CA SER A 500 13.86 22.25 -35.23
C SER A 500 15.05 21.25 -35.19
N ASP A 501 15.42 20.77 -34.01
CA ASP A 501 16.52 19.82 -33.81
C ASP A 501 16.05 18.33 -33.80
N GLY A 502 14.82 18.08 -34.20
CA GLY A 502 14.27 16.74 -34.32
C GLY A 502 13.66 16.16 -33.03
N ARG A 503 13.71 16.89 -31.92
CA ARG A 503 13.02 16.46 -30.69
C ARG A 503 11.51 16.51 -30.83
N LYS A 504 10.83 15.64 -30.11
CA LYS A 504 9.37 15.64 -29.98
C LYS A 504 8.94 15.86 -28.54
N ILE A 505 7.83 16.53 -28.40
CA ILE A 505 7.13 16.74 -27.13
C ILE A 505 5.70 16.30 -27.34
N ASP A 506 5.27 15.31 -26.56
CA ASP A 506 3.88 14.82 -26.55
C ASP A 506 3.22 15.26 -25.23
N LEU A 507 2.08 15.92 -25.32
CA LEU A 507 1.23 16.27 -24.18
C LEU A 507 -0.07 15.48 -24.26
N HIS A 508 -0.30 14.66 -23.25
CA HIS A 508 -1.48 13.82 -23.11
C HIS A 508 -2.31 14.28 -21.91
N THR A 509 -3.59 14.53 -22.10
CA THR A 509 -4.52 14.84 -21.00
C THR A 509 -5.57 13.72 -20.91
N MET A 510 -5.64 13.08 -19.77
CA MET A 510 -6.56 11.99 -19.45
C MET A 510 -7.60 12.52 -18.45
N LYS A 511 -8.73 13.02 -18.97
CA LYS A 511 -9.75 13.74 -18.18
C LYS A 511 -10.44 12.87 -17.12
N ASN A 512 -10.63 11.57 -17.42
CA ASN A 512 -11.24 10.64 -16.44
C ASN A 512 -10.37 10.36 -15.22
N PHE A 513 -9.06 10.66 -15.31
CA PHE A 513 -8.09 10.36 -14.27
C PHE A 513 -7.46 11.61 -13.68
N ASN A 514 -7.95 12.79 -14.05
CA ASN A 514 -7.34 14.06 -13.66
C ASN A 514 -5.81 14.01 -13.78
N ARG A 515 -5.33 13.66 -14.97
CA ARG A 515 -3.91 13.43 -15.24
C ARG A 515 -3.47 14.10 -16.50
N ILE A 516 -2.30 14.76 -16.41
CA ILE A 516 -1.60 15.30 -17.56
C ILE A 516 -0.22 14.66 -17.61
N ARG A 517 0.20 14.20 -18.79
CA ARG A 517 1.53 13.65 -19.03
C ARG A 517 2.19 14.37 -20.16
N LEU A 518 3.41 14.83 -19.93
CA LEU A 518 4.29 15.42 -20.94
C LEU A 518 5.50 14.51 -21.13
N ILE A 519 5.80 14.17 -22.37
CA ILE A 519 6.91 13.29 -22.71
C ILE A 519 7.80 14.02 -23.72
N MET A 520 9.09 14.04 -23.43
CA MET A 520 10.12 14.60 -24.32
C MET A 520 11.08 13.50 -24.71
N TYR A 521 11.35 13.37 -26.00
CA TYR A 521 12.27 12.35 -26.54
C TYR A 521 12.87 12.81 -27.88
N SER A 522 14.01 12.22 -28.23
CA SER A 522 14.58 12.40 -29.58
C SER A 522 13.84 11.52 -30.56
N SER A 523 13.34 12.08 -31.66
CA SER A 523 12.89 11.29 -32.79
C SER A 523 14.08 11.00 -33.71
N ASN A 524 14.05 9.87 -34.44
CA ASN A 524 14.96 9.68 -35.55
C ASN A 524 14.81 10.87 -36.48
N SER A 525 15.93 11.47 -36.89
CA SER A 525 15.92 12.38 -38.04
C SER A 525 15.48 11.54 -39.24
N ASP A 526 14.27 11.74 -39.73
CA ASP A 526 13.86 11.28 -41.06
C ASP A 526 14.78 11.87 -42.11
#